data_9d90e75296851216d6a511c55c5dcef2
#
_entry.id   9d90e75296851216d6a511c55c5dcef2
#
_cell.length_a   1.000
_cell.length_b   1.000
_cell.length_c   1.000
_cell.angle_alpha   90.00
_cell.angle_beta   90.00
_cell.angle_gamma   90.00
#
_symmetry.space_group_name_H-M   'P 1'
#
loop_
_entity.id
_entity.type
_entity.pdbx_description
1 polymer ?
#
loop_
_entity_poly.entity_id
_entity_poly.type
_entity_poly.pdbx_seq_one_letter_code
_entity_poly.pdbx_strand_id
1 'polypeptide(L)'
;MNDLKNKVVLITGASSGIGAAAALAFGRHGAQVAVHYRSQRDAALSVVAQIEAAGSRAEAFGCDVMDSSQLTQLVQDVHGRFGRIDVLINNVGGMMRRIALSEASDAAIDEVFHFNARSMMVLCREVIPHMRAQGGGSIINITSQAANTGGTRGAGLYAASKSYITTYTKGLAREVVREGIRVNAMAPGVIDTPIHAAHASSSVTGKDDLQAKLKKSIPMGRLGRPEECAGVLLFLASEDLSSYVTGQTIGVNGGSTMAS
;
A
#
# COMPACT_ATOMS: atom_id res chain seq x y z
N MET A 1 -20.52 0.23 5.97
CA MET A 1 -19.39 -0.53 6.53
C MET A 1 -19.28 -0.23 8.02
N ASN A 2 -20.21 -0.76 8.80
CA ASN A 2 -20.22 -0.53 10.25
C ASN A 2 -19.20 -1.40 10.98
N ASP A 3 -18.76 -2.48 10.37
CA ASP A 3 -17.77 -3.42 10.86
C ASP A 3 -16.34 -2.84 10.95
N LEU A 4 -16.06 -1.73 10.26
CA LEU A 4 -14.80 -0.99 10.37
C LEU A 4 -14.76 -0.01 11.55
N LYS A 5 -15.90 0.28 12.17
CA LYS A 5 -15.95 1.19 13.32
C LYS A 5 -15.14 0.63 14.50
N ASN A 6 -14.28 1.47 15.06
CA ASN A 6 -13.33 1.15 16.14
C ASN A 6 -12.23 0.14 15.78
N LYS A 7 -12.15 -0.35 14.54
CA LYS A 7 -11.02 -1.15 14.07
C LYS A 7 -9.76 -0.29 13.98
N VAL A 8 -8.63 -0.88 14.32
CA VAL A 8 -7.32 -0.22 14.23
C VAL A 8 -6.66 -0.59 12.91
N VAL A 9 -6.30 0.44 12.14
CA VAL A 9 -5.73 0.30 10.79
C VAL A 9 -4.34 0.94 10.76
N LEU A 10 -3.30 0.14 10.57
CA LEU A 10 -1.94 0.62 10.31
C LEU A 10 -1.74 0.76 8.80
N ILE A 11 -1.42 1.97 8.33
CA ILE A 11 -1.19 2.27 6.92
C ILE A 11 0.21 2.83 6.73
N THR A 12 1.06 2.11 6.00
CA THR A 12 2.41 2.62 5.71
C THR A 12 2.41 3.63 4.58
N GLY A 13 3.22 4.70 4.70
CA GLY A 13 3.26 5.79 3.73
C GLY A 13 1.94 6.54 3.60
N ALA A 14 1.28 6.79 4.74
CA ALA A 14 -0.04 7.42 4.81
C ALA A 14 -0.03 8.95 4.84
N SER A 15 1.14 9.59 4.67
CA SER A 15 1.25 11.05 4.59
C SER A 15 0.82 11.64 3.24
N SER A 16 0.71 10.85 2.17
CA SER A 16 0.36 11.33 0.83
C SER A 16 -0.25 10.25 -0.06
N GLY A 17 -0.78 10.66 -1.22
CA GLY A 17 -1.24 9.76 -2.29
C GLY A 17 -2.29 8.74 -1.84
N ILE A 18 -2.11 7.48 -2.28
CA ILE A 18 -3.05 6.39 -1.97
C ILE A 18 -3.16 6.16 -0.46
N GLY A 19 -2.04 6.20 0.27
CA GLY A 19 -2.01 5.98 1.71
C GLY A 19 -2.82 7.02 2.48
N ALA A 20 -2.68 8.31 2.13
CA ALA A 20 -3.46 9.40 2.76
C ALA A 20 -4.95 9.29 2.42
N ALA A 21 -5.29 9.02 1.16
CA ALA A 21 -6.69 8.83 0.75
C ALA A 21 -7.34 7.64 1.48
N ALA A 22 -6.59 6.54 1.65
CA ALA A 22 -7.04 5.41 2.45
C ALA A 22 -7.24 5.80 3.92
N ALA A 23 -6.26 6.45 4.55
CA ALA A 23 -6.35 6.87 5.94
C ALA A 23 -7.60 7.72 6.22
N LEU A 24 -7.84 8.71 5.36
CA LEU A 24 -9.03 9.55 5.44
C LEU A 24 -10.32 8.74 5.22
N ALA A 25 -10.33 7.79 4.30
CA ALA A 25 -11.50 6.96 4.05
C ALA A 25 -11.82 6.04 5.23
N PHE A 26 -10.82 5.38 5.82
CA PHE A 26 -11.00 4.57 7.03
C PHE A 26 -11.49 5.43 8.22
N GLY A 27 -10.90 6.61 8.41
CA GLY A 27 -11.37 7.55 9.44
C GLY A 27 -12.85 7.91 9.29
N ARG A 28 -13.32 8.22 8.08
CA ARG A 28 -14.75 8.50 7.81
C ARG A 28 -15.68 7.32 8.12
N HIS A 29 -15.15 6.09 8.12
CA HIS A 29 -15.90 4.89 8.54
C HIS A 29 -15.72 4.54 10.04
N GLY A 30 -15.17 5.45 10.84
CA GLY A 30 -15.03 5.31 12.29
C GLY A 30 -13.88 4.41 12.73
N ALA A 31 -12.96 4.05 11.82
CA ALA A 31 -11.76 3.31 12.19
C ALA A 31 -10.73 4.22 12.87
N GLN A 32 -9.93 3.66 13.78
CA GLN A 32 -8.78 4.31 14.37
C GLN A 32 -7.57 4.09 13.47
N VAL A 33 -6.84 5.14 13.11
CA VAL A 33 -5.82 5.06 12.07
C VAL A 33 -4.43 5.40 12.59
N ALA A 34 -3.50 4.46 12.45
CA ALA A 34 -2.08 4.69 12.60
C ALA A 34 -1.49 5.15 11.26
N VAL A 35 -1.15 6.43 11.18
CA VAL A 35 -0.66 7.12 9.99
C VAL A 35 0.87 7.06 9.97
N HIS A 36 1.45 6.09 9.25
CA HIS A 36 2.91 6.00 9.16
C HIS A 36 3.48 6.95 8.11
N TYR A 37 4.60 7.58 8.43
CA TYR A 37 5.41 8.43 7.55
C TYR A 37 6.90 8.15 7.73
N ARG A 38 7.74 8.55 6.76
CA ARG A 38 9.20 8.53 6.90
C ARG A 38 9.75 9.93 7.24
N SER A 39 9.57 10.90 6.35
CA SER A 39 10.14 12.25 6.46
C SER A 39 9.08 13.37 6.43
N GLN A 40 7.88 13.10 5.96
CA GLN A 40 6.81 14.10 5.79
C GLN A 40 5.90 14.18 7.03
N ARG A 41 6.47 14.56 8.17
CA ARG A 41 5.77 14.62 9.45
C ARG A 41 4.54 15.54 9.41
N ASP A 42 4.69 16.75 8.88
CA ASP A 42 3.61 17.75 8.86
C ASP A 42 2.45 17.31 7.96
N ALA A 43 2.74 16.67 6.84
CA ALA A 43 1.70 16.07 6.00
C ALA A 43 0.97 14.93 6.73
N ALA A 44 1.67 14.08 7.47
CA ALA A 44 1.05 13.04 8.28
C ALA A 44 0.17 13.63 9.39
N LEU A 45 0.64 14.67 10.08
CA LEU A 45 -0.16 15.38 11.10
C LEU A 45 -1.40 16.05 10.50
N SER A 46 -1.31 16.58 9.28
CA SER A 46 -2.49 17.11 8.56
C SER A 46 -3.52 16.02 8.27
N VAL A 47 -3.08 14.81 7.91
CA VAL A 47 -3.99 13.66 7.72
C VAL A 47 -4.64 13.27 9.06
N VAL A 48 -3.87 13.20 10.14
CA VAL A 48 -4.38 12.94 11.49
C VAL A 48 -5.47 13.94 11.87
N ALA A 49 -5.18 15.24 11.75
CA ALA A 49 -6.14 16.31 12.09
C ALA A 49 -7.45 16.20 11.30
N GLN A 50 -7.40 15.83 10.02
CA GLN A 50 -8.59 15.62 9.20
C GLN A 50 -9.41 14.40 9.65
N ILE A 51 -8.76 13.32 10.08
CA ILE A 51 -9.44 12.14 10.64
C ILE A 51 -10.12 12.47 11.95
N GLU A 52 -9.44 13.21 12.83
CA GLU A 52 -9.98 13.64 14.12
C GLU A 52 -11.14 14.62 13.96
N ALA A 53 -11.05 15.54 13.01
CA ALA A 53 -12.16 16.44 12.67
C ALA A 53 -13.39 15.68 12.13
N ALA A 54 -13.20 14.50 11.54
CA ALA A 54 -14.27 13.60 11.12
C ALA A 54 -14.82 12.72 12.26
N GLY A 55 -14.34 12.87 13.50
CA GLY A 55 -14.82 12.19 14.70
C GLY A 55 -14.16 10.82 14.96
N SER A 56 -13.09 10.49 14.27
CA SER A 56 -12.32 9.27 14.51
C SER A 56 -10.98 9.58 15.19
N ARG A 57 -10.32 8.54 15.72
CA ARG A 57 -9.02 8.67 16.37
C ARG A 57 -7.91 8.35 15.38
N ALA A 58 -6.86 9.14 15.37
CA ALA A 58 -5.67 8.86 14.57
C ALA A 58 -4.40 9.30 15.31
N GLU A 59 -3.26 8.74 14.90
CA GLU A 59 -1.94 9.15 15.39
C GLU A 59 -0.88 8.91 14.31
N ALA A 60 0.14 9.79 14.28
CA ALA A 60 1.23 9.73 13.31
C ALA A 60 2.45 9.01 13.90
N PHE A 61 3.01 8.05 13.15
CA PHE A 61 4.18 7.26 13.53
C PHE A 61 5.28 7.40 12.48
N GLY A 62 6.45 7.85 12.93
CA GLY A 62 7.63 8.03 12.07
C GLY A 62 8.55 6.83 12.10
N CYS A 63 8.88 6.25 10.93
CA CYS A 63 9.89 5.21 10.84
C CYS A 63 10.49 5.13 9.43
N ASP A 64 11.73 4.65 9.30
CA ASP A 64 12.28 4.30 7.99
C ASP A 64 12.04 2.81 7.72
N VAL A 65 11.28 2.50 6.68
CA VAL A 65 10.97 1.13 6.29
C VAL A 65 12.19 0.33 5.81
N MET A 66 13.30 1.00 5.54
CA MET A 66 14.58 0.34 5.23
C MET A 66 15.24 -0.24 6.49
N ASP A 67 14.80 0.13 7.68
CA ASP A 67 15.33 -0.36 8.95
C ASP A 67 14.33 -1.33 9.59
N SER A 68 14.69 -2.61 9.67
CA SER A 68 13.82 -3.65 10.22
C SER A 68 13.55 -3.48 11.72
N SER A 69 14.49 -2.90 12.47
CA SER A 69 14.30 -2.64 13.91
C SER A 69 13.26 -1.56 14.14
N GLN A 70 13.26 -0.51 13.29
CA GLN A 70 12.24 0.53 13.33
C GLN A 70 10.87 -0.01 12.91
N LEU A 71 10.79 -0.96 11.96
CA LEU A 71 9.53 -1.60 11.59
C LEU A 71 8.95 -2.45 12.74
N THR A 72 9.80 -3.19 13.45
CA THR A 72 9.39 -3.94 14.65
C THR A 72 8.88 -2.97 15.72
N GLN A 73 9.62 -1.88 15.97
CA GLN A 73 9.22 -0.87 16.95
C GLN A 73 7.90 -0.18 16.55
N LEU A 74 7.70 0.13 15.27
CA LEU A 74 6.44 0.70 14.75
C LEU A 74 5.24 -0.17 15.12
N VAL A 75 5.33 -1.48 14.92
CA VAL A 75 4.22 -2.41 15.25
C VAL A 75 3.97 -2.44 16.75
N GLN A 76 5.03 -2.44 17.57
CA GLN A 76 4.93 -2.38 19.03
C GLN A 76 4.29 -1.08 19.51
N ASP A 77 4.70 0.07 18.96
CA ASP A 77 4.17 1.39 19.32
C ASP A 77 2.69 1.50 18.96
N VAL A 78 2.31 1.06 17.75
CA VAL A 78 0.90 1.06 17.31
C VAL A 78 0.06 0.13 18.19
N HIS A 79 0.55 -1.09 18.47
CA HIS A 79 -0.15 -2.01 19.35
C HIS A 79 -0.25 -1.46 20.78
N GLY A 80 0.83 -0.90 21.32
CA GLY A 80 0.83 -0.26 22.65
C GLY A 80 -0.16 0.91 22.75
N ARG A 81 -0.29 1.68 21.68
CA ARG A 81 -1.14 2.88 21.61
C ARG A 81 -2.62 2.59 21.48
N PHE A 82 -2.98 1.58 20.67
CA PHE A 82 -4.37 1.26 20.34
C PHE A 82 -4.86 -0.06 20.93
N GLY A 83 -3.97 -0.90 21.47
CA GLY A 83 -4.29 -2.19 22.08
C GLY A 83 -4.53 -3.33 21.09
N ARG A 84 -4.55 -3.04 19.77
CA ARG A 84 -4.82 -4.02 18.71
C ARG A 84 -4.35 -3.51 17.35
N ILE A 85 -4.27 -4.39 16.35
CA ILE A 85 -4.10 -4.04 14.93
C ILE A 85 -5.01 -4.96 14.12
N ASP A 86 -6.13 -4.45 13.63
CA ASP A 86 -7.11 -5.23 12.86
C ASP A 86 -6.77 -5.29 11.38
N VAL A 87 -6.20 -4.21 10.85
CA VAL A 87 -5.87 -4.09 9.43
C VAL A 87 -4.45 -3.55 9.28
N LEU A 88 -3.65 -4.23 8.47
CA LEU A 88 -2.37 -3.72 7.98
C LEU A 88 -2.47 -3.41 6.49
N ILE A 89 -2.16 -2.19 6.09
CA ILE A 89 -2.04 -1.80 4.68
C ILE A 89 -0.57 -1.49 4.39
N ASN A 90 0.11 -2.41 3.73
CA ASN A 90 1.47 -2.25 3.24
C ASN A 90 1.45 -1.43 1.96
N ASN A 91 1.41 -0.09 2.10
CA ASN A 91 1.30 0.82 0.97
C ASN A 91 2.65 1.43 0.55
N VAL A 92 3.66 1.46 1.42
CA VAL A 92 4.99 1.94 1.02
C VAL A 92 5.52 1.12 -0.15
N GLY A 93 6.08 1.82 -1.11
CA GLY A 93 6.73 1.24 -2.28
C GLY A 93 6.73 2.21 -3.45
N GLY A 94 7.63 1.99 -4.39
CA GLY A 94 7.75 2.84 -5.56
C GLY A 94 8.89 2.45 -6.46
N MET A 95 8.90 3.05 -7.65
CA MET A 95 9.99 2.93 -8.60
C MET A 95 11.07 3.95 -8.21
N MET A 96 12.06 3.54 -7.41
CA MET A 96 13.09 4.42 -6.87
C MET A 96 13.92 5.08 -7.98
N ARG A 97 14.27 4.33 -9.01
CA ARG A 97 15.02 4.80 -10.19
C ARG A 97 14.69 3.94 -11.41
N ARG A 98 14.99 4.45 -12.60
CA ARG A 98 14.92 3.68 -13.85
C ARG A 98 16.30 3.16 -14.20
N ILE A 99 16.45 1.83 -14.30
CA ILE A 99 17.71 1.15 -14.63
C ILE A 99 17.39 0.05 -15.65
N ALA A 100 18.15 -0.06 -16.74
CA ALA A 100 18.07 -1.22 -17.60
C ALA A 100 18.50 -2.46 -16.83
N LEU A 101 17.80 -3.57 -16.98
CA LEU A 101 18.09 -4.80 -16.20
C LEU A 101 19.54 -5.30 -16.40
N SER A 102 20.08 -5.12 -17.61
CA SER A 102 21.47 -5.47 -17.94
C SER A 102 22.53 -4.57 -17.28
N GLU A 103 22.11 -3.42 -16.74
CA GLU A 103 22.99 -2.41 -16.12
C GLU A 103 22.78 -2.31 -14.61
N ALA A 104 21.89 -3.12 -14.06
CA ALA A 104 21.56 -3.08 -12.64
C ALA A 104 22.70 -3.65 -11.80
N SER A 105 23.25 -2.84 -10.89
CA SER A 105 24.23 -3.32 -9.90
C SER A 105 23.54 -4.12 -8.78
N ASP A 106 24.27 -4.98 -8.09
CA ASP A 106 23.78 -5.73 -6.93
C ASP A 106 23.16 -4.80 -5.89
N ALA A 107 23.81 -3.69 -5.59
CA ALA A 107 23.28 -2.69 -4.65
C ALA A 107 21.92 -2.10 -5.10
N ALA A 108 21.73 -1.87 -6.40
CA ALA A 108 20.46 -1.38 -6.91
C ALA A 108 19.35 -2.44 -6.85
N ILE A 109 19.70 -3.71 -7.09
CA ILE A 109 18.79 -4.86 -6.95
C ILE A 109 18.34 -4.97 -5.50
N ASP A 110 19.30 -4.99 -4.56
CA ASP A 110 19.05 -5.13 -3.13
C ASP A 110 18.21 -3.96 -2.60
N GLU A 111 18.53 -2.73 -2.99
CA GLU A 111 17.80 -1.53 -2.58
C GLU A 111 16.34 -1.57 -3.00
N VAL A 112 16.06 -1.87 -4.28
CA VAL A 112 14.69 -1.93 -4.80
C VAL A 112 13.89 -3.05 -4.14
N PHE A 113 14.51 -4.22 -3.96
CA PHE A 113 13.86 -5.35 -3.31
C PHE A 113 13.61 -5.08 -1.82
N HIS A 114 14.59 -4.52 -1.13
CA HIS A 114 14.47 -4.15 0.29
C HIS A 114 13.33 -3.15 0.50
N PHE A 115 13.31 -2.07 -0.28
CA PHE A 115 12.28 -1.02 -0.16
C PHE A 115 10.87 -1.53 -0.44
N ASN A 116 10.66 -2.30 -1.52
CA ASN A 116 9.33 -2.72 -1.95
C ASN A 116 8.83 -4.00 -1.29
N ALA A 117 9.70 -5.02 -1.15
CA ALA A 117 9.30 -6.36 -0.76
C ALA A 117 9.67 -6.70 0.69
N ARG A 118 10.96 -6.56 1.05
CA ARG A 118 11.42 -6.95 2.38
C ARG A 118 10.74 -6.16 3.51
N SER A 119 10.56 -4.86 3.35
CA SER A 119 9.87 -4.01 4.34
C SER A 119 8.44 -4.51 4.62
N MET A 120 7.70 -4.85 3.57
CA MET A 120 6.36 -5.43 3.67
C MET A 120 6.37 -6.79 4.39
N MET A 121 7.34 -7.67 4.06
CA MET A 121 7.45 -8.99 4.71
C MET A 121 7.71 -8.86 6.21
N VAL A 122 8.59 -7.93 6.61
CA VAL A 122 8.88 -7.66 8.03
C VAL A 122 7.60 -7.22 8.74
N LEU A 123 6.86 -6.26 8.20
CA LEU A 123 5.60 -5.81 8.79
C LEU A 123 4.56 -6.93 8.91
N CYS A 124 4.41 -7.77 7.87
CA CYS A 124 3.53 -8.93 7.95
C CYS A 124 3.94 -9.87 9.10
N ARG A 125 5.24 -10.18 9.19
CA ARG A 125 5.77 -11.03 10.27
C ARG A 125 5.48 -10.46 11.66
N GLU A 126 5.66 -9.16 11.84
CA GLU A 126 5.48 -8.50 13.14
C GLU A 126 4.00 -8.38 13.56
N VAL A 127 3.06 -8.16 12.61
CA VAL A 127 1.63 -8.00 12.99
C VAL A 127 0.90 -9.32 13.18
N ILE A 128 1.31 -10.42 12.50
CA ILE A 128 0.63 -11.72 12.55
C ILE A 128 0.45 -12.25 13.99
N PRO A 129 1.47 -12.22 14.89
CA PRO A 129 1.28 -12.66 16.27
C PRO A 129 0.17 -11.89 17.00
N HIS A 130 0.07 -10.58 16.79
CA HIS A 130 -0.98 -9.74 17.38
C HIS A 130 -2.36 -10.06 16.78
N MET A 131 -2.46 -10.20 15.46
CA MET A 131 -3.70 -10.61 14.80
C MET A 131 -4.17 -11.99 15.24
N ARG A 132 -3.25 -12.95 15.39
CA ARG A 132 -3.54 -14.29 15.89
C ARG A 132 -4.09 -14.24 17.34
N ALA A 133 -3.46 -13.48 18.23
CA ALA A 133 -3.86 -13.36 19.63
C ALA A 133 -5.25 -12.72 19.79
N GLN A 134 -5.66 -11.86 18.87
CA GLN A 134 -6.98 -11.19 18.88
C GLN A 134 -8.06 -11.93 18.06
N GLY A 135 -7.73 -13.09 17.45
CA GLY A 135 -8.67 -13.95 16.72
C GLY A 135 -8.85 -13.62 15.24
N GLY A 136 -7.98 -12.81 14.66
CA GLY A 136 -7.98 -12.54 13.20
C GLY A 136 -7.58 -11.13 12.81
N GLY A 137 -7.61 -10.87 11.49
CA GLY A 137 -7.27 -9.57 10.92
C GLY A 137 -7.26 -9.57 9.40
N SER A 138 -6.93 -8.43 8.79
CA SER A 138 -6.81 -8.29 7.35
C SER A 138 -5.48 -7.63 6.98
N ILE A 139 -4.68 -8.26 6.13
CA ILE A 139 -3.44 -7.73 5.57
C ILE A 139 -3.69 -7.41 4.09
N ILE A 140 -3.38 -6.17 3.68
CA ILE A 140 -3.56 -5.72 2.30
C ILE A 140 -2.22 -5.18 1.79
N ASN A 141 -1.67 -5.85 0.78
CA ASN A 141 -0.39 -5.50 0.19
C ASN A 141 -0.59 -4.70 -1.11
N ILE A 142 0.05 -3.54 -1.24
CA ILE A 142 -0.02 -2.76 -2.47
C ILE A 142 1.05 -3.25 -3.44
N THR A 143 0.60 -3.96 -4.48
CA THR A 143 1.41 -4.36 -5.62
C THR A 143 1.34 -3.29 -6.73
N SER A 144 1.26 -3.65 -7.98
CA SER A 144 1.14 -2.73 -9.13
C SER A 144 0.65 -3.50 -10.36
N GLN A 145 0.03 -2.84 -11.32
CA GLN A 145 -0.16 -3.40 -12.66
C GLN A 145 1.17 -3.80 -13.33
N ALA A 146 2.28 -3.17 -12.94
CA ALA A 146 3.61 -3.51 -13.44
C ALA A 146 4.01 -4.97 -13.10
N ALA A 147 3.45 -5.56 -12.05
CA ALA A 147 3.65 -6.96 -11.69
C ALA A 147 3.23 -7.93 -12.81
N ASN A 148 2.21 -7.56 -13.59
CA ASN A 148 1.68 -8.40 -14.67
C ASN A 148 2.29 -8.07 -16.03
N THR A 149 2.82 -6.85 -16.22
CA THR A 149 3.31 -6.38 -17.53
C THR A 149 4.83 -6.38 -17.66
N GLY A 150 5.57 -6.60 -16.55
CA GLY A 150 7.01 -6.38 -16.49
C GLY A 150 7.42 -4.90 -16.42
N GLY A 151 6.45 -3.99 -16.45
CA GLY A 151 6.68 -2.55 -16.43
C GLY A 151 7.12 -1.99 -17.78
N THR A 152 7.47 -0.70 -17.79
CA THR A 152 8.07 -0.02 -18.96
C THR A 152 9.60 -0.10 -18.90
N ARG A 153 10.29 0.29 -19.96
CA ARG A 153 11.77 0.31 -20.03
C ARG A 153 12.38 0.95 -18.78
N GLY A 154 13.29 0.25 -18.12
CA GLY A 154 13.96 0.66 -16.89
C GLY A 154 13.13 0.46 -15.61
N ALA A 155 11.92 -0.09 -15.69
CA ALA A 155 11.08 -0.38 -14.53
C ALA A 155 11.11 -1.88 -14.13
N GLY A 156 11.96 -2.69 -14.73
CA GLY A 156 11.96 -4.15 -14.57
C GLY A 156 12.21 -4.60 -13.14
N LEU A 157 13.16 -3.98 -12.40
CA LEU A 157 13.40 -4.31 -10.98
C LEU A 157 12.17 -3.99 -10.12
N TYR A 158 11.55 -2.84 -10.33
CA TYR A 158 10.31 -2.49 -9.66
C TYR A 158 9.20 -3.49 -9.96
N ALA A 159 8.99 -3.83 -11.23
CA ALA A 159 7.99 -4.80 -11.66
C ALA A 159 8.23 -6.17 -11.01
N ALA A 160 9.48 -6.65 -10.98
CA ALA A 160 9.86 -7.90 -10.34
C ALA A 160 9.56 -7.86 -8.82
N SER A 161 9.89 -6.76 -8.13
CA SER A 161 9.59 -6.62 -6.70
C SER A 161 8.07 -6.62 -6.43
N LYS A 162 7.26 -6.04 -7.32
CA LYS A 162 5.79 -6.04 -7.21
C LYS A 162 5.17 -7.39 -7.57
N SER A 163 5.76 -8.16 -8.49
CA SER A 163 5.37 -9.55 -8.76
C SER A 163 5.65 -10.45 -7.55
N TYR A 164 6.79 -10.25 -6.89
CA TYR A 164 7.12 -10.95 -5.65
C TYR A 164 6.02 -10.74 -4.59
N ILE A 165 5.57 -9.49 -4.38
CA ILE A 165 4.49 -9.14 -3.43
C ILE A 165 3.21 -9.94 -3.76
N THR A 166 2.85 -10.03 -5.04
CA THR A 166 1.67 -10.77 -5.51
C THR A 166 1.76 -12.26 -5.14
N THR A 167 2.92 -12.87 -5.37
CA THR A 167 3.14 -14.30 -5.04
C THR A 167 3.22 -14.51 -3.52
N TYR A 168 3.93 -13.65 -2.80
CA TYR A 168 4.02 -13.67 -1.34
C TYR A 168 2.64 -13.58 -0.68
N THR A 169 1.76 -12.70 -1.18
CA THR A 169 0.38 -12.55 -0.70
C THR A 169 -0.38 -13.88 -0.76
N LYS A 170 -0.25 -14.64 -1.86
CA LYS A 170 -0.90 -15.95 -2.03
C LYS A 170 -0.34 -16.99 -1.06
N GLY A 171 0.98 -17.03 -0.87
CA GLY A 171 1.64 -17.92 0.07
C GLY A 171 1.19 -17.65 1.51
N LEU A 172 1.32 -16.39 1.94
CA LEU A 172 0.95 -15.99 3.29
C LEU A 172 -0.55 -16.22 3.58
N ALA A 173 -1.43 -15.94 2.60
CA ALA A 173 -2.86 -16.22 2.74
C ALA A 173 -3.15 -17.67 3.09
N ARG A 174 -2.46 -18.61 2.43
CA ARG A 174 -2.61 -20.06 2.70
C ARG A 174 -2.12 -20.45 4.10
N GLU A 175 -1.05 -19.81 4.57
CA GLU A 175 -0.46 -20.12 5.87
C GLU A 175 -1.35 -19.69 7.04
N VAL A 176 -1.95 -18.47 6.95
CA VAL A 176 -2.58 -17.83 8.11
C VAL A 176 -4.12 -17.82 8.06
N VAL A 177 -4.76 -18.31 6.99
CA VAL A 177 -6.23 -18.25 6.85
C VAL A 177 -6.99 -18.99 7.96
N ARG A 178 -6.44 -20.11 8.46
CA ARG A 178 -7.05 -20.86 9.56
C ARG A 178 -6.97 -20.15 10.91
N GLU A 179 -6.18 -19.09 10.99
CA GLU A 179 -6.02 -18.24 12.16
C GLU A 179 -6.95 -17.01 12.11
N GLY A 180 -7.90 -16.99 11.16
CA GLY A 180 -8.82 -15.87 10.94
C GLY A 180 -8.18 -14.67 10.26
N ILE A 181 -6.97 -14.81 9.69
CA ILE A 181 -6.25 -13.71 9.04
C ILE A 181 -6.41 -13.82 7.52
N ARG A 182 -7.01 -12.81 6.90
CA ARG A 182 -7.11 -12.70 5.44
C ARG A 182 -5.95 -11.89 4.89
N VAL A 183 -5.38 -12.31 3.78
CA VAL A 183 -4.26 -11.61 3.14
C VAL A 183 -4.57 -11.43 1.66
N ASN A 184 -4.68 -10.17 1.21
CA ASN A 184 -4.99 -9.84 -0.17
C ASN A 184 -4.03 -8.75 -0.70
N ALA A 185 -4.11 -8.48 -1.98
CA ALA A 185 -3.35 -7.41 -2.61
C ALA A 185 -4.25 -6.49 -3.44
N MET A 186 -3.82 -5.26 -3.61
CA MET A 186 -4.37 -4.32 -4.59
C MET A 186 -3.28 -3.94 -5.60
N ALA A 187 -3.61 -3.96 -6.88
CA ALA A 187 -2.71 -3.61 -7.98
C ALA A 187 -3.16 -2.29 -8.65
N PRO A 188 -2.66 -1.14 -8.18
CA PRO A 188 -2.93 0.14 -8.82
C PRO A 188 -2.35 0.19 -10.23
N GLY A 189 -3.06 0.89 -11.12
CA GLY A 189 -2.54 1.38 -12.39
C GLY A 189 -1.78 2.71 -12.22
N VAL A 190 -1.97 3.60 -13.18
CA VAL A 190 -1.43 4.96 -13.10
C VAL A 190 -2.39 5.84 -12.30
N ILE A 191 -2.03 6.12 -11.06
CA ILE A 191 -2.81 6.94 -10.13
C ILE A 191 -2.16 8.32 -10.01
N ASP A 192 -2.96 9.37 -10.06
CA ASP A 192 -2.49 10.76 -9.93
C ASP A 192 -2.05 11.03 -8.48
N THR A 193 -0.76 10.90 -8.24
CA THR A 193 -0.12 11.05 -6.94
C THR A 193 1.13 11.91 -7.04
N PRO A 194 1.63 12.51 -5.94
CA PRO A 194 2.87 13.26 -5.94
C PRO A 194 4.08 12.45 -6.46
N ILE A 195 4.10 11.14 -6.25
CA ILE A 195 5.16 10.25 -6.77
C ILE A 195 5.17 10.25 -8.31
N HIS A 196 4.01 10.18 -8.95
CA HIS A 196 3.92 10.27 -10.42
C HIS A 196 4.30 11.65 -10.94
N ALA A 197 3.96 12.70 -10.24
CA ALA A 197 4.37 14.06 -10.59
C ALA A 197 5.90 14.23 -10.56
N ALA A 198 6.57 13.66 -9.57
CA ALA A 198 8.04 13.69 -9.45
C ALA A 198 8.72 12.90 -10.58
N HIS A 199 8.18 11.75 -10.99
CA HIS A 199 8.71 10.97 -12.12
C HIS A 199 8.44 11.62 -13.49
N ALA A 200 7.36 12.38 -13.63
CA ALA A 200 7.05 13.12 -14.85
C ALA A 200 8.00 14.31 -15.08
N SER A 201 8.49 14.94 -14.00
CA SER A 201 9.41 16.07 -14.09
C SER A 201 10.83 15.68 -14.51
N SER A 202 11.21 14.40 -14.40
CA SER A 202 12.52 13.88 -14.84
C SER A 202 12.56 13.41 -16.28
N SER A 203 11.46 13.48 -17.03
CA SER A 203 11.40 13.09 -18.44
C SER A 203 11.70 14.27 -19.36
N VAL A 204 12.46 14.02 -20.44
CA VAL A 204 12.84 15.01 -21.47
C VAL A 204 11.61 15.50 -22.27
N THR A 205 10.50 14.80 -22.20
CA THR A 205 9.20 15.19 -22.80
C THR A 205 8.38 15.96 -21.78
N GLY A 206 7.83 17.11 -22.16
CA GLY A 206 7.05 17.98 -21.27
C GLY A 206 5.92 17.23 -20.53
N LYS A 207 5.60 17.70 -19.32
CA LYS A 207 4.64 17.07 -18.38
C LYS A 207 3.27 16.79 -19.03
N ASP A 208 2.81 17.69 -19.90
CA ASP A 208 1.50 17.59 -20.59
C ASP A 208 1.50 16.49 -21.67
N ASP A 209 2.59 16.32 -22.40
CA ASP A 209 2.72 15.28 -23.43
C ASP A 209 2.79 13.88 -22.79
N LEU A 210 3.46 13.73 -21.66
CA LEU A 210 3.49 12.47 -20.92
C LEU A 210 2.10 12.11 -20.35
N GLN A 211 1.39 13.07 -19.78
CA GLN A 211 0.02 12.85 -19.31
C GLN A 211 -0.93 12.49 -20.45
N ALA A 212 -0.82 13.15 -21.60
CA ALA A 212 -1.63 12.83 -22.76
C ALA A 212 -1.37 11.40 -23.28
N LYS A 213 -0.10 10.97 -23.32
CA LYS A 213 0.29 9.60 -23.71
C LYS A 213 -0.24 8.56 -22.71
N LEU A 214 -0.11 8.82 -21.41
CA LEU A 214 -0.63 7.92 -20.36
C LEU A 214 -2.16 7.79 -20.46
N LYS A 215 -2.89 8.89 -20.65
CA LYS A 215 -4.35 8.87 -20.82
C LYS A 215 -4.76 8.03 -22.03
N LYS A 216 -4.05 8.11 -23.15
CA LYS A 216 -4.32 7.31 -24.37
C LYS A 216 -4.09 5.80 -24.16
N SER A 217 -3.17 5.42 -23.28
CA SER A 217 -2.87 4.01 -22.99
C SER A 217 -3.81 3.35 -21.98
N ILE A 218 -4.62 4.14 -21.27
CA ILE A 218 -5.57 3.65 -20.28
C ILE A 218 -6.95 3.55 -20.93
N PRO A 219 -7.62 2.39 -20.98
CA PRO A 219 -8.95 2.24 -21.59
C PRO A 219 -10.00 3.23 -21.08
N MET A 220 -9.99 3.56 -19.78
CA MET A 220 -10.87 4.59 -19.21
C MET A 220 -10.49 6.04 -19.63
N GLY A 221 -9.43 6.25 -20.39
CA GLY A 221 -9.03 7.56 -20.93
C GLY A 221 -8.53 8.59 -19.91
N ARG A 222 -8.29 8.18 -18.68
CA ARG A 222 -7.83 9.08 -17.60
C ARG A 222 -6.96 8.36 -16.57
N LEU A 223 -6.23 9.14 -15.80
CA LEU A 223 -5.56 8.62 -14.60
C LEU A 223 -6.59 8.28 -13.52
N GLY A 224 -6.26 7.30 -12.68
CA GLY A 224 -7.02 7.03 -11.47
C GLY A 224 -6.73 8.10 -10.41
N ARG A 225 -7.68 8.31 -9.50
CA ARG A 225 -7.49 9.16 -8.30
C ARG A 225 -7.15 8.29 -7.09
N PRO A 226 -6.39 8.80 -6.10
CA PRO A 226 -6.10 8.08 -4.87
C PRO A 226 -7.35 7.56 -4.15
N GLU A 227 -8.45 8.31 -4.15
CA GLU A 227 -9.72 7.94 -3.53
C GLU A 227 -10.36 6.70 -4.17
N GLU A 228 -10.12 6.48 -5.47
CA GLU A 228 -10.63 5.29 -6.17
C GLU A 228 -9.92 4.01 -5.72
N CYS A 229 -8.70 4.12 -5.21
CA CYS A 229 -8.00 3.02 -4.55
C CYS A 229 -8.56 2.73 -3.15
N ALA A 230 -8.98 3.76 -2.42
CA ALA A 230 -9.47 3.62 -1.05
C ALA A 230 -10.70 2.70 -0.96
N GLY A 231 -11.60 2.73 -1.94
CA GLY A 231 -12.78 1.86 -1.97
C GLY A 231 -12.45 0.37 -1.96
N VAL A 232 -11.43 -0.05 -2.71
CA VAL A 232 -10.96 -1.44 -2.73
C VAL A 232 -10.29 -1.81 -1.40
N LEU A 233 -9.54 -0.89 -0.79
CA LEU A 233 -8.91 -1.12 0.50
C LEU A 233 -9.95 -1.29 1.62
N LEU A 234 -11.00 -0.48 1.62
CA LEU A 234 -12.13 -0.62 2.54
C LEU A 234 -12.85 -1.96 2.34
N PHE A 235 -13.13 -2.36 1.08
CA PHE A 235 -13.73 -3.66 0.76
C PHE A 235 -12.89 -4.82 1.29
N LEU A 236 -11.58 -4.83 1.02
CA LEU A 236 -10.69 -5.91 1.46
C LEU A 236 -10.49 -5.94 2.98
N ALA A 237 -10.63 -4.82 3.66
CA ALA A 237 -10.54 -4.74 5.12
C ALA A 237 -11.83 -5.20 5.81
N SER A 238 -12.99 -4.99 5.17
CA SER A 238 -14.31 -5.29 5.73
C SER A 238 -14.56 -6.80 5.85
N GLU A 239 -14.95 -7.26 7.01
CA GLU A 239 -15.38 -8.64 7.24
C GLU A 239 -16.76 -8.88 6.63
N ASP A 240 -17.68 -7.91 6.75
CA ASP A 240 -19.03 -7.99 6.18
C ASP A 240 -19.02 -8.15 4.66
N LEU A 241 -18.04 -7.54 3.97
CA LEU A 241 -18.00 -7.51 2.50
C LEU A 241 -17.04 -8.53 1.88
N SER A 242 -16.01 -8.96 2.60
CA SER A 242 -14.94 -9.78 2.02
C SER A 242 -14.44 -10.92 2.91
N SER A 243 -15.27 -11.43 3.83
CA SER A 243 -14.91 -12.53 4.73
C SER A 243 -14.45 -13.80 3.99
N TYR A 244 -14.93 -14.04 2.77
CA TYR A 244 -14.55 -15.20 1.95
C TYR A 244 -13.51 -14.86 0.86
N VAL A 245 -12.83 -13.68 0.97
CA VAL A 245 -11.83 -13.21 0.01
C VAL A 245 -10.44 -13.23 0.66
N THR A 246 -9.57 -14.14 0.22
CA THR A 246 -8.17 -14.21 0.64
C THR A 246 -7.29 -14.71 -0.51
N GLY A 247 -6.02 -14.30 -0.55
CA GLY A 247 -5.06 -14.63 -1.60
C GLY A 247 -5.31 -13.94 -2.94
N GLN A 248 -6.23 -12.97 -3.00
CA GLN A 248 -6.62 -12.31 -4.25
C GLN A 248 -5.81 -11.03 -4.49
N THR A 249 -5.70 -10.68 -5.77
CA THR A 249 -5.15 -9.39 -6.21
C THR A 249 -6.18 -8.65 -7.02
N ILE A 250 -6.63 -7.49 -6.52
CA ILE A 250 -7.65 -6.68 -7.21
C ILE A 250 -6.97 -5.53 -7.96
N GLY A 251 -7.20 -5.45 -9.27
CA GLY A 251 -6.70 -4.36 -10.12
C GLY A 251 -7.54 -3.10 -9.98
N VAL A 252 -6.88 -1.95 -9.75
CA VAL A 252 -7.49 -0.60 -9.79
C VAL A 252 -6.71 0.20 -10.83
N ASN A 253 -6.95 -0.08 -12.12
CA ASN A 253 -6.04 0.32 -13.19
C ASN A 253 -6.74 0.88 -14.45
N GLY A 254 -8.04 1.15 -14.39
CA GLY A 254 -8.80 1.71 -15.52
C GLY A 254 -8.83 0.82 -16.77
N GLY A 255 -8.66 -0.51 -16.59
CA GLY A 255 -8.62 -1.48 -17.68
C GLY A 255 -7.24 -1.65 -18.35
N SER A 256 -6.19 -1.02 -17.82
CA SER A 256 -4.82 -1.12 -18.40
C SER A 256 -4.26 -2.53 -18.38
N THR A 257 -4.66 -3.36 -17.42
CA THR A 257 -4.39 -4.79 -17.38
C THR A 257 -5.65 -5.53 -16.94
N MET A 258 -5.99 -6.56 -17.66
CA MET A 258 -7.09 -7.46 -17.33
C MET A 258 -6.43 -8.80 -17.01
N ALA A 259 -6.40 -9.16 -15.72
CA ALA A 259 -5.89 -10.46 -15.31
C ALA A 259 -6.91 -11.53 -15.65
N SER A 260 -6.46 -12.61 -16.28
CA SER A 260 -7.20 -13.85 -16.42
C SER A 260 -7.01 -14.69 -15.15
#